data_aeb5bbc191927e1da0b3fc520bf63b4c
#
_entry.id   aeb5bbc191927e1da0b3fc520bf63b4c
#
_cell.length_a   1.000
_cell.length_b   1.000
_cell.length_c   1.000
_cell.angle_alpha   90.00
_cell.angle_beta   90.00
_cell.angle_gamma   90.00
#
_symmetry.space_group_name_H-M   'P 1'
#
loop_
_entity.id
_entity.type
_entity.pdbx_description
1 polymer ?
#
loop_
_entity_poly.entity_id
_entity_poly.type
_entity_poly.pdbx_seq_one_letter_code
_entity_poly.pdbx_strand_id
1 'polypeptide(L)'
;MRISIAAIGKSGQSPEHDLVHRYFNRLPHKGALIERDSSKTSGLAGKRDEGKRLLAALPAQCKLVVLDENGVNLSSVKWAEQISSWRDAGIRDAVFAIGGADGHSEDVFAAADKTLAFGVQTWPHMLVRAMLAEQLYRAEMILARHPYHHA
;
A
#
# COMPACT_ATOMS: atom_id res chain seq x y z
N MET A 1 10.04 -9.02 -8.30
CA MET A 1 9.13 -7.86 -8.24
C MET A 1 9.40 -7.12 -6.94
N ARG A 2 9.70 -5.83 -6.99
CA ARG A 2 9.85 -4.98 -5.80
C ARG A 2 8.49 -4.56 -5.30
N ILE A 3 8.31 -4.53 -4.00
CA ILE A 3 7.07 -4.08 -3.35
C ILE A 3 7.37 -2.79 -2.60
N SER A 4 6.66 -1.71 -2.96
CA SER A 4 6.76 -0.40 -2.33
C SER A 4 5.45 -0.02 -1.64
N ILE A 5 5.55 0.78 -0.59
CA ILE A 5 4.40 1.44 0.04
C ILE A 5 4.53 2.93 -0.20
N ALA A 6 3.51 3.57 -0.75
CA ALA A 6 3.44 5.00 -0.95
C ALA A 6 2.32 5.58 -0.09
N ALA A 7 2.61 6.63 0.68
CA ALA A 7 1.63 7.19 1.62
C ALA A 7 1.70 8.71 1.70
N ILE A 8 0.54 9.34 1.91
CA ILE A 8 0.43 10.75 2.24
C ILE A 8 0.53 10.93 3.75
N GLY A 9 1.30 11.92 4.18
CA GLY A 9 1.68 12.17 5.57
C GLY A 9 2.95 11.42 5.96
N LYS A 10 3.75 12.00 6.84
CA LYS A 10 4.94 11.38 7.41
C LYS A 10 4.58 10.65 8.70
N SER A 11 5.07 9.43 8.87
CA SER A 11 4.80 8.63 10.06
C SER A 11 5.56 9.10 11.30
N GLY A 12 6.65 9.86 11.12
CA GLY A 12 7.48 10.30 12.23
C GLY A 12 8.01 9.15 13.08
N GLN A 13 8.12 9.37 14.39
CA GLN A 13 8.44 8.34 15.37
C GLN A 13 7.15 7.97 16.11
N SER A 14 6.50 6.88 15.69
CA SER A 14 5.27 6.37 16.30
C SER A 14 5.32 4.85 16.41
N PRO A 15 4.53 4.23 17.30
CA PRO A 15 4.43 2.76 17.36
C PRO A 15 4.06 2.13 16.01
N GLU A 16 3.20 2.79 15.24
CA GLU A 16 2.79 2.34 13.92
C GLU A 16 3.96 2.38 12.92
N HIS A 17 4.81 3.42 12.99
CA HIS A 17 6.04 3.52 12.21
C HIS A 17 6.96 2.32 12.49
N ASP A 18 7.17 1.97 13.74
CA ASP A 18 8.00 0.83 14.14
C ASP A 18 7.43 -0.49 13.62
N LEU A 19 6.09 -0.65 13.65
CA LEU A 19 5.41 -1.82 13.09
C LEU A 19 5.59 -1.90 11.56
N VAL A 20 5.42 -0.80 10.85
CA VAL A 20 5.68 -0.75 9.40
C VAL A 20 7.10 -1.22 9.11
N HIS A 21 8.09 -0.64 9.79
CA HIS A 21 9.50 -1.01 9.58
C HIS A 21 9.79 -2.45 9.94
N ARG A 22 9.19 -2.97 11.03
CA ARG A 22 9.32 -4.37 11.44
C ARG A 22 8.95 -5.35 10.32
N TYR A 23 7.83 -5.14 9.66
CA TYR A 23 7.35 -6.03 8.61
C TYR A 23 7.96 -5.70 7.24
N PHE A 24 7.96 -4.43 6.86
CA PHE A 24 8.45 -4.01 5.55
C PHE A 24 9.92 -4.34 5.34
N ASN A 25 10.76 -4.18 6.38
CA ASN A 25 12.20 -4.50 6.29
C ASN A 25 12.47 -6.01 6.15
N ARG A 26 11.50 -6.86 6.43
CA ARG A 26 11.60 -8.32 6.28
C ARG A 26 11.13 -8.80 4.91
N LEU A 27 10.59 -7.93 4.06
CA LEU A 27 10.20 -8.29 2.70
C LEU A 27 11.44 -8.69 1.90
N PRO A 28 11.44 -9.85 1.19
CA PRO A 28 12.60 -10.34 0.43
C PRO A 28 12.95 -9.43 -0.73
N HIS A 29 11.97 -8.76 -1.33
CA HIS A 29 12.12 -7.86 -2.48
C HIS A 29 11.49 -6.50 -2.20
N LYS A 30 11.85 -5.90 -1.06
CA LYS A 30 11.35 -4.58 -0.73
C LYS A 30 11.83 -3.52 -1.72
N GLY A 31 10.91 -2.65 -2.08
CA GLY A 31 11.18 -1.40 -2.78
C GLY A 31 11.41 -0.27 -1.78
N ALA A 32 10.65 0.82 -1.92
CA ALA A 32 10.75 2.01 -1.07
C ALA A 32 9.50 2.20 -0.19
N LEU A 33 9.72 2.82 0.98
CA LEU A 33 8.68 3.54 1.71
C LEU A 33 8.67 4.97 1.21
N ILE A 34 7.65 5.32 0.44
CA ILE A 34 7.52 6.62 -0.21
C ILE A 34 6.52 7.44 0.59
N GLU A 35 7.01 8.37 1.40
CA GLU A 35 6.15 9.28 2.14
C GLU A 35 6.14 10.66 1.47
N ARG A 36 4.97 11.27 1.35
CA ARG A 36 4.77 12.62 0.83
C ARG A 36 4.02 13.45 1.84
N ASP A 37 4.40 14.70 1.98
CA ASP A 37 3.74 15.61 2.92
C ASP A 37 2.26 15.77 2.56
N SER A 38 1.42 15.82 3.59
CA SER A 38 0.01 16.19 3.44
C SER A 38 -0.10 17.60 2.87
N SER A 39 -1.16 17.85 2.12
CA SER A 39 -1.44 19.19 1.62
C SER A 39 -1.73 20.16 2.78
N LYS A 40 -1.33 21.40 2.61
CA LYS A 40 -1.73 22.49 3.52
C LYS A 40 -3.17 22.92 3.28
N THR A 41 -3.74 22.56 2.14
CA THR A 41 -5.11 22.82 1.74
C THR A 41 -5.96 21.59 2.03
N SER A 42 -7.14 21.76 2.59
CA SER A 42 -8.11 20.70 2.86
C SER A 42 -9.08 20.49 1.68
N GLY A 43 -9.86 19.42 1.76
CA GLY A 43 -10.91 19.12 0.80
C GLY A 43 -10.38 18.70 -0.57
N LEU A 44 -11.17 18.96 -1.61
CA LEU A 44 -10.90 18.47 -2.97
C LEU A 44 -9.56 19.00 -3.54
N ALA A 45 -9.23 20.27 -3.29
CA ALA A 45 -7.97 20.86 -3.76
C ALA A 45 -6.76 20.20 -3.10
N GLY A 46 -6.81 19.96 -1.79
CA GLY A 46 -5.77 19.25 -1.05
C GLY A 46 -5.60 17.83 -1.52
N LYS A 47 -6.70 17.11 -1.67
CA LYS A 47 -6.72 15.74 -2.19
C LYS A 47 -6.08 15.63 -3.59
N ARG A 48 -6.36 16.57 -4.49
CA ARG A 48 -5.75 16.61 -5.83
C ARG A 48 -4.25 16.89 -5.77
N ASP A 49 -3.83 17.81 -4.92
CA ASP A 49 -2.41 18.14 -4.73
C ASP A 49 -1.63 16.93 -4.18
N GLU A 50 -2.17 16.25 -3.18
CA GLU A 50 -1.62 15.01 -2.63
C GLU A 50 -1.53 13.91 -3.68
N GLY A 51 -2.60 13.71 -4.47
CA GLY A 51 -2.64 12.73 -5.54
C GLY A 51 -1.57 12.96 -6.59
N LYS A 52 -1.36 14.21 -7.02
CA LYS A 52 -0.28 14.57 -7.96
C LYS A 52 1.10 14.25 -7.41
N ARG A 53 1.37 14.59 -6.14
CA ARG A 53 2.65 14.29 -5.49
C ARG A 53 2.87 12.78 -5.35
N LEU A 54 1.82 12.03 -5.04
CA LEU A 54 1.87 10.58 -4.92
C LEU A 54 2.23 9.97 -6.28
N LEU A 55 1.46 10.27 -7.32
CA LEU A 55 1.66 9.72 -8.66
C LEU A 55 3.04 10.06 -9.24
N ALA A 56 3.50 11.30 -9.04
CA ALA A 56 4.82 11.74 -9.49
C ALA A 56 5.99 11.00 -8.82
N ALA A 57 5.74 10.35 -7.69
CA ALA A 57 6.76 9.63 -6.92
C ALA A 57 6.83 8.13 -7.25
N LEU A 58 5.89 7.63 -8.05
CA LEU A 58 5.82 6.21 -8.38
C LEU A 58 6.84 5.81 -9.45
N PRO A 59 7.37 4.58 -9.41
CA PRO A 59 8.14 4.03 -10.51
C PRO A 59 7.32 4.00 -11.80
N ALA A 60 7.96 4.25 -12.93
CA ALA A 60 7.33 4.08 -14.23
C ALA A 60 6.88 2.61 -14.42
N GLN A 61 5.70 2.42 -14.98
CA GLN A 61 5.13 1.09 -15.30
C GLN A 61 4.96 0.16 -14.08
N CYS A 62 4.72 0.71 -12.89
CA CYS A 62 4.38 -0.10 -11.72
C CYS A 62 2.92 -0.56 -11.77
N LYS A 63 2.61 -1.65 -11.07
CA LYS A 63 1.25 -1.97 -10.66
C LYS A 63 0.88 -1.10 -9.46
N LEU A 64 -0.18 -0.30 -9.61
CA LEU A 64 -0.67 0.56 -8.55
C LEU A 64 -1.90 -0.05 -7.88
N VAL A 65 -1.79 -0.31 -6.60
CA VAL A 65 -2.89 -0.76 -5.75
C VAL A 65 -3.24 0.34 -4.77
N VAL A 66 -4.46 0.78 -4.79
CA VAL A 66 -4.96 1.83 -3.89
C VAL A 66 -5.69 1.20 -2.71
N LEU A 67 -5.38 1.61 -1.49
CA LEU A 67 -6.11 1.23 -0.29
C LEU A 67 -7.23 2.25 -0.07
N ASP A 68 -8.48 1.75 -0.05
CA ASP A 68 -9.69 2.54 0.17
C ASP A 68 -10.78 1.67 0.79
N GLU A 69 -11.63 2.23 1.65
CA GLU A 69 -12.69 1.48 2.35
C GLU A 69 -13.73 0.86 1.39
N ASN A 70 -13.89 1.42 0.20
CA ASN A 70 -14.78 0.91 -0.84
C ASN A 70 -14.12 -0.13 -1.77
N GLY A 71 -12.88 -0.51 -1.48
CA GLY A 71 -12.14 -1.48 -2.26
C GLY A 71 -12.60 -2.93 -2.06
N VAL A 72 -12.03 -3.83 -2.83
CA VAL A 72 -12.31 -5.26 -2.72
C VAL A 72 -11.59 -5.82 -1.49
N ASN A 73 -12.30 -6.62 -0.70
CA ASN A 73 -11.72 -7.38 0.41
C ASN A 73 -11.14 -8.70 -0.09
N LEU A 74 -9.88 -8.94 0.17
CA LEU A 74 -9.19 -10.18 -0.16
C LEU A 74 -8.74 -10.91 1.11
N SER A 75 -8.82 -12.23 1.10
CA SER A 75 -8.13 -13.04 2.12
C SER A 75 -6.61 -12.95 1.92
N SER A 76 -5.84 -13.24 2.96
CA SER A 76 -4.37 -13.23 2.88
C SER A 76 -3.83 -14.18 1.80
N VAL A 77 -4.51 -15.31 1.58
CA VAL A 77 -4.17 -16.25 0.50
C VAL A 77 -4.40 -15.60 -0.87
N LYS A 78 -5.52 -14.89 -1.05
CA LYS A 78 -5.80 -14.18 -2.31
C LYS A 78 -4.83 -13.02 -2.57
N TRP A 79 -4.33 -12.36 -1.53
CA TRP A 79 -3.23 -11.39 -1.65
C TRP A 79 -1.97 -12.06 -2.17
N ALA A 80 -1.59 -13.21 -1.62
CA ALA A 80 -0.43 -13.98 -2.06
C ALA A 80 -0.57 -14.44 -3.52
N GLU A 81 -1.71 -14.99 -3.91
CA GLU A 81 -2.01 -15.38 -5.29
C GLU A 81 -1.87 -14.20 -6.27
N GLN A 82 -2.38 -13.02 -5.89
CA GLN A 82 -2.28 -11.83 -6.72
C GLN A 82 -0.82 -11.39 -6.91
N ILE A 83 -0.02 -11.40 -5.85
CA ILE A 83 1.41 -11.05 -5.89
C ILE A 83 2.17 -12.06 -6.78
N SER A 84 1.88 -13.36 -6.65
CA SER A 84 2.47 -14.38 -7.51
C SER A 84 2.13 -14.17 -8.98
N SER A 85 0.85 -13.94 -9.29
CA SER A 85 0.39 -13.70 -10.65
C SER A 85 1.11 -12.51 -11.31
N TRP A 86 1.34 -11.43 -10.58
CA TRP A 86 2.09 -10.29 -11.11
C TRP A 86 3.57 -10.61 -11.36
N ARG A 87 4.18 -11.41 -10.50
CA ARG A 87 5.56 -11.89 -10.70
C ARG A 87 5.68 -12.75 -11.95
N ASP A 88 4.75 -13.68 -12.11
CA ASP A 88 4.70 -14.59 -13.25
C ASP A 88 4.47 -13.84 -14.57
N ALA A 89 3.73 -12.73 -14.51
CA ALA A 89 3.55 -11.79 -15.61
C ALA A 89 4.74 -10.85 -15.85
N GLY A 90 5.84 -11.00 -15.12
CA GLY A 90 7.07 -10.20 -15.30
C GLY A 90 6.98 -8.76 -14.76
N ILE A 91 5.99 -8.45 -13.92
CA ILE A 91 5.86 -7.12 -13.30
C ILE A 91 7.08 -6.86 -12.39
N ARG A 92 7.73 -5.72 -12.60
CA ARG A 92 8.94 -5.36 -11.84
C ARG A 92 8.64 -4.66 -10.54
N ASP A 93 7.62 -3.83 -10.52
CA ASP A 93 7.25 -2.98 -9.37
C ASP A 93 5.75 -3.06 -9.09
N ALA A 94 5.41 -3.26 -7.82
CA ALA A 94 4.06 -3.10 -7.30
C ALA A 94 4.10 -2.05 -6.18
N VAL A 95 3.22 -1.05 -6.25
CA VAL A 95 3.12 0.01 -5.26
C VAL A 95 1.74 -0.02 -4.64
N PHE A 96 1.71 -0.04 -3.32
CA PHE A 96 0.50 0.02 -2.51
C PHE A 96 0.37 1.43 -1.94
N ALA A 97 -0.68 2.14 -2.32
CA ALA A 97 -0.88 3.54 -2.00
C ALA A 97 -1.91 3.74 -0.90
N ILE A 98 -1.57 4.60 0.06
CA ILE A 98 -2.43 4.99 1.19
C ILE A 98 -2.61 6.51 1.13
N GLY A 99 -3.86 6.96 1.04
CA GLY A 99 -4.22 8.37 1.00
C GLY A 99 -4.03 9.10 2.32
N GLY A 100 -4.20 10.41 2.28
CA GLY A 100 -4.30 11.24 3.47
C GLY A 100 -5.68 11.16 4.13
N ALA A 101 -5.98 12.11 5.03
CA ALA A 101 -7.23 12.14 5.78
C ALA A 101 -8.49 12.21 4.89
N ASP A 102 -8.39 12.85 3.74
CA ASP A 102 -9.49 13.00 2.77
C ASP A 102 -9.54 11.86 1.72
N GLY A 103 -8.66 10.84 1.84
CA GLY A 103 -8.55 9.73 0.90
C GLY A 103 -7.80 10.09 -0.39
N HIS A 104 -8.04 9.33 -1.46
CA HIS A 104 -7.38 9.50 -2.76
C HIS A 104 -8.17 10.40 -3.71
N SER A 105 -7.47 11.10 -4.61
CA SER A 105 -8.09 11.87 -5.69
C SER A 105 -8.56 10.94 -6.82
N GLU A 106 -9.46 11.47 -7.68
CA GLU A 106 -9.94 10.75 -8.87
C GLU A 106 -8.80 10.30 -9.78
N ASP A 107 -7.77 11.14 -9.96
CA ASP A 107 -6.60 10.81 -10.78
C ASP A 107 -5.84 9.58 -10.25
N VAL A 108 -5.75 9.44 -8.92
CA VAL A 108 -5.11 8.27 -8.29
C VAL A 108 -5.93 7.01 -8.52
N PHE A 109 -7.26 7.09 -8.36
CA PHE A 109 -8.15 5.97 -8.68
C PHE A 109 -8.12 5.60 -10.17
N ALA A 110 -8.09 6.59 -11.05
CA ALA A 110 -8.01 6.35 -12.50
C ALA A 110 -6.69 5.67 -12.91
N ALA A 111 -5.60 5.92 -12.18
CA ALA A 111 -4.31 5.29 -12.41
C ALA A 111 -4.17 3.91 -11.75
N ALA A 112 -5.09 3.54 -10.84
CA ALA A 112 -5.00 2.31 -10.08
C ALA A 112 -5.35 1.08 -10.91
N ASP A 113 -4.54 0.03 -10.80
CA ASP A 113 -4.86 -1.30 -11.34
C ASP A 113 -5.87 -2.04 -10.46
N LYS A 114 -5.91 -1.71 -9.18
CA LYS A 114 -6.81 -2.34 -8.19
C LYS A 114 -7.03 -1.43 -6.99
N THR A 115 -8.25 -1.48 -6.43
CA THR A 115 -8.58 -0.88 -5.13
C THR A 115 -8.88 -1.97 -4.13
N LEU A 116 -8.19 -1.96 -2.99
CA LEU A 116 -8.32 -2.94 -1.92
C LEU A 116 -8.76 -2.30 -0.61
N ALA A 117 -9.47 -3.05 0.22
CA ALA A 117 -9.91 -2.66 1.55
C ALA A 117 -9.48 -3.66 2.62
N PHE A 118 -9.40 -3.18 3.85
CA PHE A 118 -9.25 -3.98 5.07
C PHE A 118 -10.57 -4.05 5.86
N GLY A 119 -11.60 -4.56 5.22
CA GLY A 119 -12.96 -4.58 5.77
C GLY A 119 -13.78 -3.35 5.37
N VAL A 120 -14.98 -3.26 5.92
CA VAL A 120 -15.93 -2.17 5.65
C VAL A 120 -15.80 -1.01 6.64
N GLN A 121 -14.89 -1.13 7.59
CA GLN A 121 -14.63 -0.10 8.60
C GLN A 121 -13.65 0.93 8.06
N THR A 122 -13.80 2.17 8.54
CA THR A 122 -12.80 3.21 8.37
C THR A 122 -11.67 3.02 9.39
N TRP A 123 -10.43 3.01 8.94
CA TRP A 123 -9.25 2.84 9.76
C TRP A 123 -8.37 4.09 9.76
N PRO A 124 -7.71 4.43 10.88
CA PRO A 124 -6.67 5.46 10.88
C PRO A 124 -5.56 5.12 9.88
N HIS A 125 -5.18 6.06 9.04
CA HIS A 125 -4.23 5.80 7.95
C HIS A 125 -2.85 5.29 8.44
N MET A 126 -2.40 5.68 9.63
CA MET A 126 -1.17 5.15 10.22
C MET A 126 -1.28 3.68 10.57
N LEU A 127 -2.43 3.25 11.10
CA LEU A 127 -2.69 1.85 11.40
C LEU A 127 -2.81 1.02 10.11
N VAL A 128 -3.45 1.56 9.07
CA VAL A 128 -3.53 0.92 7.75
C VAL A 128 -2.14 0.62 7.19
N ARG A 129 -1.14 1.50 7.40
CA ARG A 129 0.24 1.26 6.96
C ARG A 129 0.84 0.03 7.63
N ALA A 130 0.64 -0.13 8.94
CA ALA A 130 1.14 -1.29 9.68
C ALA A 130 0.43 -2.58 9.25
N MET A 131 -0.90 -2.53 9.07
CA MET A 131 -1.71 -3.65 8.57
C MET A 131 -1.27 -4.05 7.17
N LEU A 132 -1.03 -3.08 6.29
CA LEU A 132 -0.55 -3.33 4.93
C LEU A 132 0.84 -3.98 4.93
N ALA A 133 1.78 -3.44 5.68
CA ALA A 133 3.14 -3.98 5.77
C ALA A 133 3.13 -5.43 6.29
N GLU A 134 2.26 -5.74 7.26
CA GLU A 134 2.04 -7.10 7.76
C GLU A 134 1.45 -8.01 6.69
N GLN A 135 0.41 -7.60 5.97
CA GLN A 135 -0.22 -8.41 4.94
C GLN A 135 0.71 -8.67 3.75
N LEU A 136 1.52 -7.71 3.36
CA LEU A 136 2.55 -7.91 2.34
C LEU A 136 3.60 -8.92 2.79
N TYR A 137 4.07 -8.83 4.03
CA TYR A 137 4.99 -9.81 4.61
C TYR A 137 4.33 -11.21 4.70
N ARG A 138 3.07 -11.27 5.17
CA ARG A 138 2.30 -12.52 5.25
C ARG A 138 2.14 -13.18 3.88
N ALA A 139 1.82 -12.42 2.84
CA ALA A 139 1.71 -12.93 1.48
C ALA A 139 3.03 -13.57 1.00
N GLU A 140 4.18 -12.93 1.28
CA GLU A 140 5.50 -13.50 0.98
C GLU A 140 5.73 -14.81 1.75
N MET A 141 5.32 -14.87 3.00
CA MET A 141 5.47 -16.09 3.82
C MET A 141 4.57 -17.23 3.33
N ILE A 142 3.36 -16.92 2.86
CA ILE A 142 2.48 -17.90 2.21
C ILE A 142 3.16 -18.47 0.96
N LEU A 143 3.68 -17.60 0.08
CA LEU A 143 4.37 -18.03 -1.15
C LEU A 143 5.62 -18.85 -0.87
N ALA A 144 6.32 -18.54 0.22
CA ALA A 144 7.49 -19.29 0.69
C ALA A 144 7.15 -20.56 1.48
N ARG A 145 5.87 -20.88 1.69
CA ARG A 145 5.38 -21.98 2.56
C ARG A 145 5.98 -21.94 3.98
N HIS A 146 6.18 -20.71 4.49
CA HIS A 146 6.74 -20.49 5.81
C HIS A 146 5.65 -20.62 6.88
N PRO A 147 5.94 -21.17 8.08
CA PRO A 147 4.94 -21.39 9.14
C PRO A 147 4.34 -20.14 9.77
N TYR A 148 4.74 -18.95 9.33
CA TYR A 148 4.16 -17.69 9.80
C TYR A 148 2.64 -17.59 9.53
N HIS A 149 2.18 -18.16 8.43
CA HIS A 149 0.76 -18.26 8.11
C HIS A 149 0.27 -19.65 8.51
N HIS A 150 -0.46 -19.70 9.61
CA HIS A 150 -1.15 -20.93 10.02
C HIS A 150 -2.42 -21.05 9.18
N ALA A 151 -2.40 -21.95 8.20
CA ALA A 151 -3.56 -22.32 7.39
C ALA A 151 -4.24 -23.54 8.00
#